data_0d2ed1a14a2832cad8256132b9db12ff
#
_entry.id   0d2ed1a14a2832cad8256132b9db12ff
#
_cell.length_a   1.000
_cell.length_b   1.000
_cell.length_c   1.000
_cell.angle_alpha   90.00
_cell.angle_beta   90.00
_cell.angle_gamma   90.00
#
_symmetry.space_group_name_H-M   'P 1'
#
loop_
_entity.id
_entity.type
_entity.pdbx_description
1 polymer ?
#
loop_
_entity_poly.entity_id
_entity_poly.type
_entity_poly.pdbx_seq_one_letter_code
_entity_poly.pdbx_strand_id
1 'polypeptide(L)'
;MLRKKRIIIGARGSRLSIIQAKEIVSLLKKKSAGYAFSLKKIVTSGDKNKAWRRDDRGIFVKEIEEALLSGKIDLAVHSAKDLPTEIPSGLRLAGITKRESPYDCVIFREKTSFSRLKKGALIGTGSPRRKSQLLRLRPDLKIKNLRGNLDTRIKKLENGEFDAIIAAVAGIKRLGYKNLSLECLPPKIMLPAAGQGALGIEIRAKDKIAENFAKIITDLNTLRCVGSERVFLKEIKAGCRLPVGALAQIKNRRIFLETNVLSPDGKRVISLKKSARARDFESLGRALAKEAIKKGAKQILKANETKM
;
A
#
# COMPACT_ATOMS: atom_id res chain seq x y z
N MET A 1 32.02 21.30 20.06
CA MET A 1 31.20 20.62 19.04
C MET A 1 29.72 20.86 19.34
N LEU A 2 28.99 21.54 18.46
CA LEU A 2 27.53 21.76 18.61
C LEU A 2 26.83 20.40 18.56
N ARG A 3 26.06 20.07 19.60
CA ARG A 3 25.30 18.80 19.71
C ARG A 3 24.28 18.76 18.58
N LYS A 4 24.44 17.87 17.58
CA LYS A 4 23.49 17.72 16.46
C LYS A 4 22.08 17.46 17.00
N LYS A 5 21.10 18.24 16.57
CA LYS A 5 19.69 17.97 16.90
C LYS A 5 19.31 16.56 16.41
N ARG A 6 18.83 15.72 17.31
CA ARG A 6 18.46 14.33 17.02
C ARG A 6 17.01 14.27 16.58
N ILE A 7 16.76 13.59 15.44
CA ILE A 7 15.43 13.30 14.89
C ILE A 7 15.19 11.79 14.97
N ILE A 8 14.07 11.40 15.55
CA ILE A 8 13.71 9.99 15.77
C ILE A 8 12.66 9.59 14.73
N ILE A 9 13.00 8.60 13.91
CA ILE A 9 12.13 8.06 12.86
C ILE A 9 11.55 6.73 13.35
N GLY A 10 10.22 6.64 13.44
CA GLY A 10 9.50 5.45 13.83
C GLY A 10 9.08 4.57 12.66
N ALA A 11 9.14 3.26 12.83
CA ALA A 11 8.59 2.29 11.88
C ALA A 11 8.19 0.99 12.59
N ARG A 12 7.31 0.20 11.94
CA ARG A 12 6.98 -1.15 12.39
C ARG A 12 8.20 -2.04 12.51
N GLY A 13 8.06 -3.08 13.35
CA GLY A 13 9.11 -4.06 13.61
C GLY A 13 9.40 -5.04 12.48
N SER A 14 8.61 -5.12 11.41
CA SER A 14 8.86 -6.07 10.32
C SER A 14 10.14 -5.73 9.55
N ARG A 15 10.82 -6.76 9.02
CA ARG A 15 12.07 -6.60 8.24
C ARG A 15 11.89 -5.59 7.10
N LEU A 16 10.78 -5.69 6.34
CA LEU A 16 10.46 -4.76 5.26
C LEU A 16 10.30 -3.32 5.76
N SER A 17 9.56 -3.10 6.86
CA SER A 17 9.36 -1.75 7.41
C SER A 17 10.66 -1.11 7.91
N ILE A 18 11.54 -1.91 8.51
CA ILE A 18 12.87 -1.43 8.93
C ILE A 18 13.72 -1.03 7.72
N ILE A 19 13.69 -1.80 6.63
CA ILE A 19 14.40 -1.45 5.39
C ILE A 19 13.84 -0.16 4.80
N GLN A 20 12.52 0.00 4.75
CA GLN A 20 11.85 1.23 4.30
C GLN A 20 12.26 2.45 5.14
N ALA A 21 12.30 2.31 6.46
CA ALA A 21 12.74 3.39 7.33
C ALA A 21 14.25 3.71 7.17
N LYS A 22 15.10 2.72 6.97
CA LYS A 22 16.52 2.92 6.66
C LYS A 22 16.72 3.66 5.33
N GLU A 23 15.87 3.39 4.32
CA GLU A 23 15.84 4.12 3.05
C GLU A 23 15.57 5.63 3.30
N ILE A 24 14.58 5.94 4.15
CA ILE A 24 14.27 7.33 4.52
C ILE A 24 15.41 7.99 5.31
N VAL A 25 15.98 7.29 6.30
CA VAL A 25 17.14 7.78 7.05
C VAL A 25 18.29 8.13 6.10
N SER A 26 18.57 7.26 5.13
CA SER A 26 19.63 7.48 4.13
C SER A 26 19.35 8.72 3.27
N LEU A 27 18.12 8.89 2.81
CA LEU A 27 17.71 10.05 2.02
C LEU A 27 17.85 11.36 2.81
N LEU A 28 17.42 11.36 4.07
CA LEU A 28 17.49 12.53 4.94
C LEU A 28 18.95 12.89 5.29
N LYS A 29 19.79 11.91 5.61
CA LYS A 29 21.22 12.15 5.87
C LYS A 29 21.92 12.81 4.69
N LYS A 30 21.58 12.44 3.46
CA LYS A 30 22.16 13.02 2.24
C LYS A 30 21.72 14.47 1.99
N LYS A 31 20.52 14.84 2.47
CA LYS A 31 19.89 16.14 2.16
C LYS A 31 19.84 17.12 3.32
N SER A 32 20.23 16.72 4.54
CA SER A 32 20.09 17.51 5.76
C SER A 32 21.33 17.43 6.64
N ALA A 33 22.31 18.29 6.37
CA ALA A 33 23.47 18.46 7.22
C ALA A 33 23.06 19.04 8.59
N GLY A 34 23.81 18.72 9.65
CA GLY A 34 23.58 19.27 11.00
C GLY A 34 22.59 18.51 11.88
N TYR A 35 21.89 17.49 11.34
CA TYR A 35 20.98 16.63 12.10
C TYR A 35 21.50 15.20 12.24
N ALA A 36 21.16 14.55 13.36
CA ALA A 36 21.40 13.13 13.60
C ALA A 36 20.06 12.39 13.50
N PHE A 37 19.95 11.40 12.62
CA PHE A 37 18.75 10.59 12.44
C PHE A 37 18.92 9.23 13.10
N SER A 38 17.96 8.85 13.94
CA SER A 38 17.91 7.54 14.57
C SER A 38 16.61 6.84 14.24
N LEU A 39 16.66 5.50 14.17
CA LEU A 39 15.49 4.66 13.91
C LEU A 39 14.98 4.06 15.22
N LYS A 40 13.67 4.17 15.46
CA LYS A 40 12.96 3.52 16.56
C LYS A 40 11.99 2.49 16.01
N LYS A 41 12.22 1.24 16.37
CA LYS A 41 11.30 0.13 16.07
C LYS A 41 10.11 0.18 17.01
N ILE A 42 8.89 0.14 16.45
CA ILE A 42 7.63 0.10 17.19
C ILE A 42 6.97 -1.24 16.90
N VAL A 43 6.67 -1.98 17.98
CA VAL A 43 5.95 -3.26 17.88
C VAL A 43 4.47 -2.95 17.92
N THR A 44 3.75 -3.31 16.86
CA THR A 44 2.31 -3.07 16.77
C THR A 44 1.52 -4.30 17.23
N SER A 45 0.27 -4.11 17.65
CA SER A 45 -0.66 -5.20 17.98
C SER A 45 -0.83 -6.15 16.78
N GLY A 46 -0.79 -5.62 15.56
CA GLY A 46 -0.78 -6.44 14.35
C GLY A 46 0.46 -7.30 14.14
N ASP A 47 1.58 -6.98 14.79
CA ASP A 47 2.79 -7.82 14.79
C ASP A 47 2.72 -8.92 15.85
N LYS A 48 2.02 -8.69 16.98
CA LYS A 48 1.88 -9.62 18.11
C LYS A 48 0.78 -10.65 17.91
N ASN A 49 -0.39 -10.22 17.42
CA ASN A 49 -1.59 -11.07 17.28
C ASN A 49 -1.72 -11.67 15.88
N LYS A 50 -1.62 -12.99 15.78
CA LYS A 50 -1.88 -13.72 14.52
C LYS A 50 -3.39 -13.87 14.22
N ALA A 51 -4.27 -13.67 15.21
CA ALA A 51 -5.72 -13.82 15.10
C ALA A 51 -6.41 -12.44 15.14
N TRP A 52 -6.42 -11.73 14.04
CA TRP A 52 -7.10 -10.43 13.94
C TRP A 52 -8.60 -10.58 13.74
N ARG A 53 -9.39 -9.77 14.43
CA ARG A 53 -10.81 -9.59 14.15
C ARG A 53 -11.02 -8.55 13.05
N ARG A 54 -12.20 -8.56 12.41
CA ARG A 54 -12.56 -7.70 11.25
C ARG A 54 -12.51 -6.20 11.54
N ASP A 55 -12.72 -5.77 12.79
CA ASP A 55 -12.88 -4.37 13.17
C ASP A 55 -11.57 -3.63 13.48
N ASP A 56 -10.42 -4.30 13.42
CA ASP A 56 -9.11 -3.71 13.72
C ASP A 56 -8.63 -2.78 12.58
N ARG A 57 -9.33 -1.66 12.35
CA ARG A 57 -8.85 -0.59 11.49
C ARG A 57 -7.59 0.00 12.11
N GLY A 58 -6.52 0.12 11.31
CA GLY A 58 -5.28 0.76 11.77
C GLY A 58 -4.39 -0.08 12.68
N ILE A 59 -4.64 -1.39 12.85
CA ILE A 59 -3.87 -2.31 13.71
C ILE A 59 -2.33 -2.28 13.50
N PHE A 60 -1.88 -1.76 12.38
CA PHE A 60 -0.45 -1.62 12.06
C PHE A 60 0.08 -0.20 12.21
N VAL A 61 -0.79 0.77 12.49
CA VAL A 61 -0.39 2.18 12.56
C VAL A 61 -0.68 2.80 13.91
N LYS A 62 -1.64 2.28 14.69
CA LYS A 62 -2.12 2.86 15.96
C LYS A 62 -0.99 3.18 16.93
N GLU A 63 -0.14 2.22 17.25
CA GLU A 63 0.97 2.42 18.20
C GLU A 63 2.06 3.36 17.66
N ILE A 64 2.15 3.48 16.33
CA ILE A 64 3.06 4.42 15.68
C ILE A 64 2.47 5.85 15.77
N GLU A 65 1.17 6.00 15.54
CA GLU A 65 0.43 7.25 15.69
C GLU A 65 0.47 7.74 17.14
N GLU A 66 0.28 6.86 18.12
CA GLU A 66 0.45 7.15 19.55
C GLU A 66 1.88 7.60 19.89
N ALA A 67 2.88 6.98 19.29
CA ALA A 67 4.28 7.37 19.48
C ALA A 67 4.60 8.75 18.86
N LEU A 68 3.95 9.13 17.75
CA LEU A 68 4.02 10.48 17.18
C LEU A 68 3.37 11.50 18.10
N LEU A 69 2.12 11.25 18.53
CA LEU A 69 1.35 12.15 19.38
C LEU A 69 2.05 12.40 20.73
N SER A 70 2.64 11.35 21.33
CA SER A 70 3.37 11.45 22.59
C SER A 70 4.81 12.01 22.44
N GLY A 71 5.25 12.37 21.23
CA GLY A 71 6.61 12.88 21.00
C GLY A 71 7.73 11.85 21.14
N LYS A 72 7.41 10.56 21.23
CA LYS A 72 8.41 9.47 21.29
C LYS A 72 9.15 9.26 19.97
N ILE A 73 8.58 9.74 18.88
CA ILE A 73 9.17 9.81 17.53
C ILE A 73 8.76 11.14 16.86
N ASP A 74 9.53 11.58 15.87
CA ASP A 74 9.30 12.83 15.16
C ASP A 74 8.67 12.61 13.78
N LEU A 75 9.05 11.51 13.09
CA LEU A 75 8.48 11.08 11.81
C LEU A 75 8.13 9.60 11.90
N ALA A 76 7.03 9.22 11.26
CA ALA A 76 6.69 7.83 11.04
C ALA A 76 6.78 7.47 9.56
N VAL A 77 7.33 6.28 9.26
CA VAL A 77 7.47 5.75 7.92
C VAL A 77 6.53 4.58 7.72
N HIS A 78 5.68 4.71 6.69
CA HIS A 78 4.69 3.70 6.33
C HIS A 78 4.77 3.31 4.86
N SER A 79 4.40 2.09 4.52
CA SER A 79 3.94 1.80 3.16
C SER A 79 2.64 2.59 2.93
N ALA A 80 2.60 3.48 1.94
CA ALA A 80 1.47 4.40 1.75
C ALA A 80 0.11 3.70 1.56
N LYS A 81 0.13 2.46 1.03
CA LYS A 81 -1.06 1.62 0.86
C LYS A 81 -1.66 1.09 2.17
N ASP A 82 -0.87 1.05 3.25
CA ASP A 82 -1.28 0.52 4.55
C ASP A 82 -1.81 1.63 5.48
N LEU A 83 -1.62 2.91 5.09
CA LEU A 83 -2.18 4.06 5.79
C LEU A 83 -3.71 4.14 5.58
N PRO A 84 -4.50 4.38 6.64
CA PRO A 84 -5.92 4.65 6.51
C PRO A 84 -6.16 5.89 5.63
N THR A 85 -7.33 5.96 5.00
CA THR A 85 -7.72 7.12 4.19
C THR A 85 -7.92 8.37 5.04
N GLU A 86 -8.31 8.19 6.30
CA GLU A 86 -8.45 9.23 7.31
C GLU A 86 -7.35 9.06 8.35
N ILE A 87 -6.64 10.14 8.62
CA ILE A 87 -5.56 10.21 9.60
C ILE A 87 -6.12 10.84 10.87
N PRO A 88 -5.77 10.35 12.07
CA PRO A 88 -6.25 10.90 13.32
C PRO A 88 -5.96 12.39 13.48
N SER A 89 -6.84 13.07 14.23
CA SER A 89 -6.62 14.47 14.61
C SER A 89 -5.25 14.63 15.30
N GLY A 90 -4.57 15.73 15.01
CA GLY A 90 -3.21 16.00 15.52
C GLY A 90 -2.08 15.42 14.66
N LEU A 91 -2.39 14.55 13.70
CA LEU A 91 -1.43 13.99 12.74
C LEU A 91 -1.77 14.37 11.30
N ARG A 92 -0.79 14.22 10.41
CA ARG A 92 -0.99 14.36 8.96
C ARG A 92 0.05 13.59 8.14
N LEU A 93 -0.33 13.19 6.95
CA LEU A 93 0.58 12.70 5.92
C LEU A 93 1.27 13.93 5.29
N ALA A 94 2.54 14.13 5.63
CA ALA A 94 3.29 15.33 5.25
C ALA A 94 4.15 15.13 3.99
N GLY A 95 4.44 13.89 3.63
CA GLY A 95 5.28 13.60 2.47
C GLY A 95 5.04 12.22 1.89
N ILE A 96 5.32 12.12 0.60
CA ILE A 96 5.32 10.84 -0.15
C ILE A 96 6.61 10.76 -0.95
N THR A 97 7.37 9.69 -0.78
CA THR A 97 8.62 9.50 -1.50
C THR A 97 8.38 9.05 -2.94
N LYS A 98 9.41 9.15 -3.78
CA LYS A 98 9.39 8.59 -5.13
C LYS A 98 8.91 7.13 -5.10
N ARG A 99 7.95 6.82 -5.95
CA ARG A 99 7.29 5.52 -6.00
C ARG A 99 8.20 4.46 -6.61
N GLU A 100 8.40 3.36 -5.91
CA GLU A 100 8.90 2.12 -6.49
C GLU A 100 7.77 1.46 -7.29
N SER A 101 8.08 0.39 -8.04
CA SER A 101 7.08 -0.32 -8.86
C SER A 101 5.75 -0.49 -8.11
N PRO A 102 4.64 0.02 -8.65
CA PRO A 102 3.32 -0.14 -8.04
C PRO A 102 2.72 -1.52 -8.26
N TYR A 103 3.32 -2.36 -9.10
CA TYR A 103 2.72 -3.58 -9.60
C TYR A 103 2.72 -4.70 -8.56
N ASP A 104 1.79 -5.63 -8.74
CA ASP A 104 1.82 -6.93 -8.09
C ASP A 104 2.60 -7.93 -8.94
N CYS A 105 3.06 -9.01 -8.34
CA CYS A 105 3.63 -10.16 -9.03
C CYS A 105 3.06 -11.45 -8.47
N VAL A 106 3.01 -12.46 -9.30
CA VAL A 106 2.85 -13.86 -8.89
C VAL A 106 4.25 -14.40 -8.62
N ILE A 107 4.41 -15.07 -7.49
CA ILE A 107 5.61 -15.84 -7.15
C ILE A 107 5.21 -17.30 -7.18
N PHE A 108 5.87 -18.08 -7.98
CA PHE A 108 5.57 -19.50 -8.19
C PHE A 108 6.48 -20.37 -7.33
N ARG A 109 5.93 -21.51 -6.85
CA ARG A 109 6.74 -22.54 -6.20
C ARG A 109 7.69 -23.19 -7.20
N GLU A 110 7.19 -23.50 -8.39
CA GLU A 110 7.94 -24.07 -9.50
C GLU A 110 8.07 -23.07 -10.64
N LYS A 111 9.06 -23.25 -11.51
CA LYS A 111 9.25 -22.38 -12.68
C LYS A 111 8.10 -22.54 -13.68
N THR A 112 7.25 -21.54 -13.78
CA THR A 112 6.08 -21.49 -14.66
C THR A 112 5.66 -20.06 -14.95
N SER A 113 4.49 -19.86 -15.58
CA SER A 113 3.86 -18.54 -15.81
C SER A 113 2.41 -18.54 -15.32
N PHE A 114 1.83 -17.35 -15.14
CA PHE A 114 0.44 -17.21 -14.68
C PHE A 114 -0.56 -17.88 -15.61
N SER A 115 -0.33 -17.81 -16.93
CA SER A 115 -1.17 -18.47 -17.92
C SER A 115 -1.09 -19.99 -17.90
N ARG A 116 0.06 -20.57 -17.48
CA ARG A 116 0.32 -22.01 -17.41
C ARG A 116 -0.03 -22.64 -16.06
N LEU A 117 -0.52 -21.89 -15.10
CA LEU A 117 -1.01 -22.47 -13.84
C LEU A 117 -2.10 -23.50 -14.11
N LYS A 118 -2.00 -24.65 -13.46
CA LYS A 118 -2.99 -25.75 -13.58
C LYS A 118 -4.37 -25.27 -13.14
N LYS A 119 -5.43 -25.82 -13.74
CA LYS A 119 -6.80 -25.66 -13.27
C LYS A 119 -6.87 -26.11 -11.80
N GLY A 120 -7.49 -25.29 -10.95
CA GLY A 120 -7.57 -25.56 -9.51
C GLY A 120 -6.30 -25.25 -8.72
N ALA A 121 -5.25 -24.64 -9.32
CA ALA A 121 -4.03 -24.26 -8.61
C ALA A 121 -4.34 -23.37 -7.39
N LEU A 122 -3.65 -23.64 -6.29
CA LEU A 122 -3.88 -22.99 -4.99
C LEU A 122 -3.03 -21.74 -4.87
N ILE A 123 -3.68 -20.57 -4.91
CA ILE A 123 -3.02 -19.25 -4.83
C ILE A 123 -3.19 -18.65 -3.45
N GLY A 124 -2.06 -18.26 -2.83
CA GLY A 124 -2.04 -17.61 -1.53
C GLY A 124 -2.17 -16.08 -1.62
N THR A 125 -3.24 -15.51 -1.06
CA THR A 125 -3.37 -14.06 -0.84
C THR A 125 -4.36 -13.74 0.27
N GLY A 126 -4.03 -12.76 1.13
CA GLY A 126 -4.97 -12.19 2.12
C GLY A 126 -5.65 -10.91 1.63
N SER A 127 -5.43 -10.50 0.38
CA SER A 127 -5.99 -9.26 -0.16
C SER A 127 -7.28 -9.51 -0.94
N PRO A 128 -8.43 -8.97 -0.50
CA PRO A 128 -9.69 -9.07 -1.25
C PRO A 128 -9.57 -8.54 -2.69
N ARG A 129 -8.84 -7.43 -2.87
CA ARG A 129 -8.56 -6.85 -4.19
C ARG A 129 -7.88 -7.86 -5.14
N ARG A 130 -6.82 -8.51 -4.65
CA ARG A 130 -6.09 -9.52 -5.44
C ARG A 130 -6.96 -10.73 -5.73
N LYS A 131 -7.65 -11.24 -4.70
CA LYS A 131 -8.58 -12.38 -4.84
C LYS A 131 -9.61 -12.11 -5.93
N SER A 132 -10.35 -11.01 -5.84
CA SER A 132 -11.43 -10.70 -6.79
C SER A 132 -10.91 -10.52 -8.21
N GLN A 133 -9.76 -9.87 -8.41
CA GLN A 133 -9.17 -9.69 -9.72
C GLN A 133 -8.64 -11.02 -10.31
N LEU A 134 -8.06 -11.90 -9.48
CA LEU A 134 -7.66 -13.24 -9.92
C LEU A 134 -8.85 -14.08 -10.35
N LEU A 135 -9.91 -14.13 -9.53
CA LEU A 135 -11.11 -14.91 -9.83
C LEU A 135 -11.85 -14.39 -11.08
N ARG A 136 -11.75 -13.08 -11.36
CA ARG A 136 -12.29 -12.51 -12.60
C ARG A 136 -11.59 -13.06 -13.85
N LEU A 137 -10.27 -13.24 -13.80
CA LEU A 137 -9.44 -13.66 -14.93
C LEU A 137 -9.35 -15.18 -15.03
N ARG A 138 -9.29 -15.85 -13.91
CA ARG A 138 -9.09 -17.29 -13.76
C ARG A 138 -10.04 -17.81 -12.66
N PRO A 139 -11.34 -17.97 -12.97
CA PRO A 139 -12.34 -18.46 -12.01
C PRO A 139 -12.09 -19.91 -11.58
N ASP A 140 -11.26 -20.62 -12.30
CA ASP A 140 -10.83 -21.99 -12.02
C ASP A 140 -9.79 -22.07 -10.88
N LEU A 141 -9.15 -20.98 -10.47
CA LEU A 141 -8.14 -20.99 -9.41
C LEU A 141 -8.77 -21.09 -8.01
N LYS A 142 -8.10 -21.81 -7.12
CA LYS A 142 -8.44 -21.85 -5.70
C LYS A 142 -7.66 -20.78 -4.93
N ILE A 143 -8.37 -19.86 -4.27
CA ILE A 143 -7.73 -18.77 -3.53
C ILE A 143 -7.85 -19.03 -2.02
N LYS A 144 -6.70 -19.22 -1.35
CA LYS A 144 -6.63 -19.41 0.10
C LYS A 144 -6.02 -18.20 0.78
N ASN A 145 -6.54 -17.87 1.96
CA ASN A 145 -6.05 -16.73 2.74
C ASN A 145 -4.60 -16.98 3.20
N LEU A 146 -3.70 -16.05 2.85
CA LEU A 146 -2.29 -16.08 3.23
C LEU A 146 -1.94 -14.87 4.10
N ARG A 147 -1.54 -15.13 5.34
CA ARG A 147 -1.15 -14.11 6.32
C ARG A 147 0.35 -14.19 6.66
N GLY A 148 0.83 -13.15 7.32
CA GLY A 148 2.23 -12.99 7.73
C GLY A 148 2.97 -11.92 6.92
N ASN A 149 4.19 -11.63 7.35
CA ASN A 149 5.13 -10.77 6.61
C ASN A 149 5.58 -11.46 5.32
N LEU A 150 6.19 -10.70 4.41
CA LEU A 150 6.57 -11.24 3.10
C LEU A 150 7.51 -12.44 3.21
N ASP A 151 8.50 -12.38 4.11
CA ASP A 151 9.41 -13.51 4.37
C ASP A 151 8.64 -14.78 4.81
N THR A 152 7.66 -14.62 5.71
CA THR A 152 6.80 -15.75 6.15
C THR A 152 5.97 -16.33 5.02
N ARG A 153 5.46 -15.46 4.10
CA ARG A 153 4.65 -15.89 2.96
C ARG A 153 5.50 -16.66 1.95
N ILE A 154 6.73 -16.22 1.72
CA ILE A 154 7.67 -16.91 0.83
C ILE A 154 8.02 -18.28 1.41
N LYS A 155 8.35 -18.38 2.71
CA LYS A 155 8.58 -19.67 3.37
C LYS A 155 7.41 -20.65 3.23
N LYS A 156 6.16 -20.15 3.34
CA LYS A 156 4.96 -20.98 3.14
C LYS A 156 4.82 -21.49 1.70
N LEU A 157 5.22 -20.68 0.73
CA LEU A 157 5.28 -21.11 -0.67
C LEU A 157 6.35 -22.20 -0.87
N GLU A 158 7.56 -21.99 -0.35
CA GLU A 158 8.68 -22.93 -0.41
C GLU A 158 8.33 -24.27 0.27
N ASN A 159 7.58 -24.24 1.38
CA ASN A 159 7.07 -25.42 2.08
C ASN A 159 5.92 -26.12 1.35
N GLY A 160 5.50 -25.67 0.17
CA GLY A 160 4.45 -26.32 -0.62
C GLY A 160 3.01 -26.06 -0.16
N GLU A 161 2.79 -25.12 0.78
CA GLU A 161 1.42 -24.77 1.22
C GLU A 161 0.57 -24.11 0.12
N PHE A 162 1.22 -23.65 -0.98
CA PHE A 162 0.61 -22.98 -2.13
C PHE A 162 1.38 -23.31 -3.41
N ASP A 163 0.69 -23.30 -4.55
CA ASP A 163 1.34 -23.40 -5.87
C ASP A 163 1.95 -22.05 -6.29
N ALA A 164 1.31 -20.94 -5.88
CA ALA A 164 1.82 -19.60 -6.07
C ALA A 164 1.26 -18.64 -4.99
N ILE A 165 1.93 -17.48 -4.83
CA ILE A 165 1.44 -16.40 -3.96
C ILE A 165 1.50 -15.05 -4.68
N ILE A 166 0.67 -14.09 -4.25
CA ILE A 166 0.69 -12.74 -4.81
C ILE A 166 1.38 -11.77 -3.85
N ALA A 167 2.38 -11.07 -4.36
CA ALA A 167 3.13 -10.05 -3.62
C ALA A 167 3.19 -8.71 -4.36
N ALA A 168 3.64 -7.65 -3.68
CA ALA A 168 3.97 -6.39 -4.32
C ALA A 168 5.45 -6.40 -4.76
N VAL A 169 5.72 -6.06 -6.01
CA VAL A 169 7.09 -5.99 -6.58
C VAL A 169 8.01 -5.13 -5.73
N ALA A 170 7.53 -3.98 -5.25
CA ALA A 170 8.29 -3.08 -4.39
C ALA A 170 8.77 -3.75 -3.09
N GLY A 171 7.98 -4.69 -2.52
CA GLY A 171 8.37 -5.43 -1.34
C GLY A 171 9.50 -6.44 -1.63
N ILE A 172 9.38 -7.16 -2.74
CA ILE A 172 10.40 -8.11 -3.21
C ILE A 172 11.74 -7.42 -3.43
N LYS A 173 11.72 -6.30 -4.19
CA LYS A 173 12.92 -5.50 -4.46
C LYS A 173 13.58 -4.98 -3.19
N ARG A 174 12.81 -4.38 -2.26
CA ARG A 174 13.35 -3.83 -1.00
C ARG A 174 13.95 -4.90 -0.11
N LEU A 175 13.41 -6.10 -0.09
CA LEU A 175 13.95 -7.22 0.68
C LEU A 175 15.14 -7.90 0.00
N GLY A 176 15.44 -7.55 -1.26
CA GLY A 176 16.60 -8.04 -2.00
C GLY A 176 16.46 -9.48 -2.50
N TYR A 177 15.24 -10.00 -2.65
CA TYR A 177 15.04 -11.32 -3.24
C TYR A 177 15.40 -11.32 -4.73
N LYS A 178 16.34 -12.19 -5.13
CA LYS A 178 16.87 -12.27 -6.50
C LYS A 178 16.45 -13.55 -7.25
N ASN A 179 16.28 -14.66 -6.53
CA ASN A 179 16.14 -16.00 -7.13
C ASN A 179 14.70 -16.55 -7.03
N LEU A 180 13.70 -15.68 -7.05
CA LEU A 180 12.32 -16.12 -7.05
C LEU A 180 11.83 -16.33 -8.48
N SER A 181 11.15 -17.45 -8.73
CA SER A 181 10.35 -17.62 -9.95
C SER A 181 9.14 -16.70 -9.85
N LEU A 182 9.16 -15.58 -10.55
CA LEU A 182 8.08 -14.58 -10.46
C LEU A 182 7.73 -13.99 -11.83
N GLU A 183 6.47 -13.58 -11.95
CA GLU A 183 5.93 -12.84 -13.10
C GLU A 183 5.24 -11.57 -12.61
N CYS A 184 5.62 -10.41 -13.17
CA CYS A 184 4.97 -9.14 -12.86
C CYS A 184 3.62 -9.06 -13.57
N LEU A 185 2.59 -8.63 -12.84
CA LEU A 185 1.24 -8.45 -13.36
C LEU A 185 1.03 -6.98 -13.77
N PRO A 186 0.87 -6.69 -15.07
CA PRO A 186 0.58 -5.32 -15.53
C PRO A 186 -0.80 -4.86 -15.04
N PRO A 187 -1.09 -3.52 -15.01
CA PRO A 187 -2.35 -2.99 -14.49
C PRO A 187 -3.62 -3.53 -15.17
N LYS A 188 -3.54 -3.89 -16.47
CA LYS A 188 -4.66 -4.55 -17.19
C LYS A 188 -5.01 -5.94 -16.65
N ILE A 189 -4.07 -6.62 -16.00
CA ILE A 189 -4.29 -7.90 -15.34
C ILE A 189 -4.64 -7.68 -13.88
N MET A 190 -3.86 -6.86 -13.17
CA MET A 190 -4.09 -6.58 -11.76
C MET A 190 -3.82 -5.12 -11.42
N LEU A 191 -4.90 -4.35 -11.27
CA LEU A 191 -4.80 -2.96 -10.85
C LEU A 191 -4.36 -2.89 -9.37
N PRO A 192 -3.25 -2.19 -9.05
CA PRO A 192 -2.66 -2.22 -7.71
C PRO A 192 -3.53 -1.54 -6.65
N ALA A 193 -3.15 -1.70 -5.39
CA ALA A 193 -3.71 -0.92 -4.30
C ALA A 193 -3.28 0.54 -4.38
N ALA A 194 -4.14 1.47 -3.96
CA ALA A 194 -3.77 2.87 -3.83
C ALA A 194 -2.52 3.03 -2.97
N GLY A 195 -1.56 3.84 -3.42
CA GLY A 195 -0.30 4.08 -2.74
C GLY A 195 0.71 2.92 -2.78
N GLN A 196 0.43 1.80 -3.46
CA GLN A 196 1.37 0.69 -3.52
C GLN A 196 2.69 1.12 -4.17
N GLY A 197 3.82 0.75 -3.55
CA GLY A 197 5.19 1.13 -3.98
C GLY A 197 5.73 2.41 -3.34
N ALA A 198 4.87 3.35 -2.92
CA ALA A 198 5.28 4.59 -2.27
C ALA A 198 5.41 4.42 -0.75
N LEU A 199 6.29 5.24 -0.15
CA LEU A 199 6.38 5.41 1.31
C LEU A 199 5.72 6.72 1.71
N GLY A 200 4.91 6.67 2.76
CA GLY A 200 4.27 7.83 3.38
C GLY A 200 5.03 8.25 4.64
N ILE A 201 5.18 9.56 4.79
CA ILE A 201 5.78 10.19 5.96
C ILE A 201 4.69 10.89 6.74
N GLU A 202 4.38 10.36 7.92
CA GLU A 202 3.39 10.91 8.84
C GLU A 202 4.09 11.66 9.96
N ILE A 203 3.53 12.80 10.35
CA ILE A 203 4.07 13.71 11.37
C ILE A 203 2.95 14.28 12.23
N ARG A 204 3.29 14.88 13.37
CA ARG A 204 2.40 15.79 14.10
C ARG A 204 2.01 16.97 13.20
N ALA A 205 0.73 17.34 13.20
CA ALA A 205 0.18 18.35 12.28
C ALA A 205 0.88 19.73 12.38
N LYS A 206 1.32 20.11 13.60
CA LYS A 206 1.94 21.43 13.88
C LYS A 206 3.48 21.39 13.90
N ASP A 207 4.11 20.24 13.63
CA ASP A 207 5.58 20.09 13.71
C ASP A 207 6.26 20.59 12.43
N LYS A 208 6.72 21.84 12.47
CA LYS A 208 7.39 22.51 11.35
C LYS A 208 8.74 21.91 10.99
N ILE A 209 9.47 21.37 11.97
CA ILE A 209 10.77 20.73 11.74
C ILE A 209 10.57 19.42 10.98
N ALA A 210 9.66 18.55 11.47
CA ALA A 210 9.32 17.32 10.80
C ALA A 210 8.72 17.56 9.39
N GLU A 211 7.91 18.63 9.23
CA GLU A 211 7.38 19.05 7.93
C GLU A 211 8.47 19.34 6.91
N ASN A 212 9.51 20.07 7.31
CA ASN A 212 10.63 20.40 6.42
C ASN A 212 11.35 19.12 5.96
N PHE A 213 11.57 18.15 6.85
CA PHE A 213 12.16 16.87 6.46
C PHE A 213 11.26 16.08 5.50
N ALA A 214 9.96 16.04 5.76
CA ALA A 214 9.02 15.38 4.86
C ALA A 214 9.01 16.03 3.47
N LYS A 215 9.05 17.38 3.38
CA LYS A 215 9.12 18.13 2.12
C LYS A 215 10.38 17.80 1.31
N ILE A 216 11.55 17.76 1.95
CA ILE A 216 12.84 17.50 1.30
C ILE A 216 12.87 16.14 0.57
N ILE A 217 12.18 15.13 1.07
CA ILE A 217 12.16 13.77 0.50
C ILE A 217 10.88 13.47 -0.29
N THR A 218 9.97 14.43 -0.39
CA THR A 218 8.73 14.27 -1.17
C THR A 218 9.00 14.36 -2.67
N ASP A 219 8.44 13.39 -3.41
CA ASP A 219 8.31 13.45 -4.86
C ASP A 219 6.90 13.96 -5.22
N LEU A 220 6.84 15.15 -5.80
CA LEU A 220 5.57 15.82 -6.10
C LEU A 220 4.68 15.03 -7.07
N ASN A 221 5.27 14.32 -8.04
CA ASN A 221 4.49 13.53 -8.98
C ASN A 221 3.87 12.33 -8.27
N THR A 222 4.63 11.63 -7.44
CA THR A 222 4.11 10.53 -6.62
C THR A 222 3.07 11.03 -5.62
N LEU A 223 3.29 12.18 -4.97
CA LEU A 223 2.33 12.78 -4.04
C LEU A 223 0.97 13.03 -4.73
N ARG A 224 0.98 13.62 -5.93
CA ARG A 224 -0.23 13.85 -6.71
C ARG A 224 -0.91 12.55 -7.13
N CYS A 225 -0.15 11.55 -7.59
CA CYS A 225 -0.69 10.24 -7.95
C CYS A 225 -1.35 9.56 -6.74
N VAL A 226 -0.61 9.40 -5.64
CA VAL A 226 -1.11 8.77 -4.42
C VAL A 226 -2.26 9.57 -3.81
N GLY A 227 -2.20 10.91 -3.87
CA GLY A 227 -3.27 11.80 -3.45
C GLY A 227 -4.58 11.52 -4.18
N SER A 228 -4.53 11.44 -5.53
CA SER A 228 -5.70 11.13 -6.36
C SER A 228 -6.29 9.75 -6.04
N GLU A 229 -5.43 8.74 -5.89
CA GLU A 229 -5.82 7.38 -5.51
C GLU A 229 -6.51 7.33 -4.14
N ARG A 230 -5.95 8.02 -3.14
CA ARG A 230 -6.48 8.09 -1.77
C ARG A 230 -7.81 8.85 -1.69
N VAL A 231 -7.93 9.96 -2.43
CA VAL A 231 -9.19 10.70 -2.55
C VAL A 231 -10.29 9.82 -3.12
N PHE A 232 -10.00 9.07 -4.18
CA PHE A 232 -10.96 8.11 -4.73
C PHE A 232 -11.43 7.10 -3.67
N LEU A 233 -10.50 6.46 -2.93
CA LEU A 233 -10.87 5.51 -1.87
C LEU A 233 -11.69 6.15 -0.76
N LYS A 234 -11.33 7.37 -0.32
CA LYS A 234 -12.05 8.10 0.73
C LYS A 234 -13.50 8.36 0.33
N GLU A 235 -13.72 8.89 -0.87
CA GLU A 235 -15.05 9.26 -1.36
C GLU A 235 -15.99 8.06 -1.55
N ILE A 236 -15.49 6.91 -2.01
CA ILE A 236 -16.29 5.69 -2.09
C ILE A 236 -16.42 4.95 -0.75
N LYS A 237 -15.82 5.51 0.33
CA LYS A 237 -15.74 4.91 1.67
C LYS A 237 -15.11 3.52 1.67
N ALA A 238 -14.13 3.28 0.77
CA ALA A 238 -13.42 2.03 0.69
C ALA A 238 -12.17 2.05 1.57
N GLY A 239 -12.10 1.16 2.55
CA GLY A 239 -10.89 0.88 3.30
C GLY A 239 -9.97 -0.10 2.56
N CYS A 240 -8.77 -0.34 3.11
CA CYS A 240 -7.77 -1.26 2.54
C CYS A 240 -8.24 -2.73 2.42
N ARG A 241 -9.40 -3.06 3.00
CA ARG A 241 -9.97 -4.42 3.05
C ARG A 241 -11.03 -4.68 1.97
N LEU A 242 -11.34 -3.71 1.14
CA LEU A 242 -12.32 -3.86 0.07
C LEU A 242 -11.62 -4.17 -1.27
N PRO A 243 -12.30 -4.85 -2.19
CA PRO A 243 -11.74 -5.24 -3.49
C PRO A 243 -11.71 -4.04 -4.45
N VAL A 244 -10.89 -3.06 -4.13
CA VAL A 244 -10.72 -1.82 -4.89
C VAL A 244 -9.27 -1.67 -5.32
N GLY A 245 -9.04 -1.47 -6.60
CA GLY A 245 -7.76 -1.07 -7.18
C GLY A 245 -7.79 0.40 -7.60
N ALA A 246 -6.66 1.08 -7.48
CA ALA A 246 -6.48 2.43 -7.99
C ALA A 246 -5.02 2.68 -8.36
N LEU A 247 -4.78 3.19 -9.55
CA LEU A 247 -3.46 3.56 -10.02
C LEU A 247 -3.52 4.89 -10.77
N ALA A 248 -2.81 5.88 -10.27
CA ALA A 248 -2.55 7.12 -10.97
C ALA A 248 -1.13 7.15 -11.54
N GLN A 249 -0.99 7.74 -12.71
CA GLN A 249 0.28 7.97 -13.39
C GLN A 249 0.30 9.37 -14.02
N ILE A 250 1.43 10.05 -13.95
CA ILE A 250 1.61 11.34 -14.61
C ILE A 250 2.44 11.14 -15.88
N LYS A 251 1.92 11.63 -17.00
CA LYS A 251 2.61 11.70 -18.29
C LYS A 251 2.29 13.05 -18.95
N ASN A 252 3.30 13.75 -19.44
CA ASN A 252 3.14 15.03 -20.13
C ASN A 252 2.28 16.06 -19.36
N ARG A 253 2.58 16.27 -18.07
CA ARG A 253 1.86 17.18 -17.13
C ARG A 253 0.37 16.84 -16.92
N ARG A 254 -0.09 15.70 -17.41
CA ARG A 254 -1.43 15.16 -17.16
C ARG A 254 -1.36 13.98 -16.20
N ILE A 255 -2.31 13.92 -15.30
CA ILE A 255 -2.53 12.76 -14.43
C ILE A 255 -3.64 11.89 -15.02
N PHE A 256 -3.39 10.58 -15.09
CA PHE A 256 -4.35 9.55 -15.49
C PHE A 256 -4.63 8.69 -14.28
N LEU A 257 -5.89 8.54 -13.90
CA LEU A 257 -6.31 7.68 -12.81
C LEU A 257 -7.17 6.54 -13.38
N GLU A 258 -6.72 5.31 -13.15
CA GLU A 258 -7.48 4.08 -13.37
C GLU A 258 -7.96 3.51 -12.04
N THR A 259 -9.21 3.08 -12.00
CA THR A 259 -9.83 2.50 -10.80
C THR A 259 -10.69 1.30 -11.16
N ASN A 260 -10.78 0.33 -10.24
CA ASN A 260 -11.77 -0.73 -10.31
C ASN A 260 -12.36 -1.04 -8.93
N VAL A 261 -13.63 -1.38 -8.92
CA VAL A 261 -14.39 -1.86 -7.76
C VAL A 261 -15.00 -3.20 -8.14
N LEU A 262 -14.72 -4.26 -7.38
CA LEU A 262 -15.15 -5.61 -7.73
C LEU A 262 -16.02 -6.22 -6.62
N SER A 263 -16.87 -7.18 -7.03
CA SER A 263 -17.49 -8.11 -6.08
C SER A 263 -16.46 -9.14 -5.57
N PRO A 264 -16.69 -9.80 -4.41
CA PRO A 264 -15.74 -10.77 -3.82
C PRO A 264 -15.37 -11.93 -4.75
N ASP A 265 -16.31 -12.31 -5.62
CA ASP A 265 -16.17 -13.38 -6.62
C ASP A 265 -15.59 -12.90 -7.96
N GLY A 266 -15.34 -11.61 -8.11
CA GLY A 266 -14.82 -10.98 -9.33
C GLY A 266 -15.82 -10.89 -10.49
N LYS A 267 -17.07 -11.36 -10.34
CA LYS A 267 -18.07 -11.38 -11.44
C LYS A 267 -18.55 -9.98 -11.81
N ARG A 268 -18.82 -9.13 -10.81
CA ARG A 268 -19.21 -7.74 -11.02
C ARG A 268 -18.00 -6.83 -10.89
N VAL A 269 -17.83 -5.91 -11.84
CA VAL A 269 -16.75 -4.91 -11.83
C VAL A 269 -17.23 -3.58 -12.38
N ILE A 270 -16.81 -2.51 -11.72
CA ILE A 270 -16.89 -1.14 -12.24
C ILE A 270 -15.44 -0.71 -12.48
N SER A 271 -15.06 -0.54 -13.73
CA SER A 271 -13.74 -0.03 -14.12
C SER A 271 -13.90 1.34 -14.74
N LEU A 272 -13.11 2.30 -14.27
CA LEU A 272 -13.13 3.68 -14.72
C LEU A 272 -11.71 4.18 -14.98
N LYS A 273 -11.60 5.07 -15.99
CA LYS A 273 -10.36 5.76 -16.30
C LYS A 273 -10.66 7.19 -16.72
N LYS A 274 -9.99 8.16 -16.10
CA LYS A 274 -10.06 9.58 -16.48
C LYS A 274 -8.69 10.24 -16.36
N SER A 275 -8.58 11.42 -16.97
CA SER A 275 -7.38 12.24 -16.85
C SER A 275 -7.73 13.69 -16.59
N ALA A 276 -6.78 14.40 -15.96
CA ALA A 276 -6.86 15.83 -15.69
C ALA A 276 -5.46 16.47 -15.79
N ARG A 277 -5.33 17.77 -15.58
CA ARG A 277 -4.02 18.38 -15.32
C ARG A 277 -3.46 17.84 -14.02
N ALA A 278 -2.15 17.64 -13.92
CA ALA A 278 -1.54 17.02 -12.73
C ALA A 278 -1.81 17.79 -11.42
N ARG A 279 -2.05 19.11 -11.48
CA ARG A 279 -2.42 19.93 -10.32
C ARG A 279 -3.84 19.65 -9.81
N ASP A 280 -4.74 19.14 -10.67
CA ASP A 280 -6.16 18.92 -10.37
C ASP A 280 -6.40 17.47 -9.88
N PHE A 281 -5.39 16.85 -9.29
CA PHE A 281 -5.38 15.43 -8.91
C PHE A 281 -6.47 15.04 -7.92
N GLU A 282 -6.83 15.92 -6.97
CA GLU A 282 -7.91 15.64 -6.01
C GLU A 282 -9.28 15.68 -6.68
N SER A 283 -9.52 16.69 -7.53
CA SER A 283 -10.77 16.82 -8.29
C SER A 283 -10.98 15.60 -9.19
N LEU A 284 -9.91 15.08 -9.78
CA LEU A 284 -9.94 13.84 -10.57
C LEU A 284 -10.38 12.65 -9.71
N GLY A 285 -9.79 12.48 -8.51
CA GLY A 285 -10.15 11.42 -7.58
C GLY A 285 -11.63 11.50 -7.18
N ARG A 286 -12.11 12.69 -6.82
CA ARG A 286 -13.53 12.95 -6.49
C ARG A 286 -14.48 12.66 -7.67
N ALA A 287 -14.10 13.09 -8.88
CA ALA A 287 -14.93 12.88 -10.07
C ALA A 287 -15.10 11.40 -10.41
N LEU A 288 -14.02 10.62 -10.37
CA LEU A 288 -14.11 9.16 -10.58
C LEU A 288 -14.92 8.47 -9.48
N ALA A 289 -14.77 8.89 -8.23
CA ALA A 289 -15.54 8.34 -7.13
C ALA A 289 -17.05 8.57 -7.29
N LYS A 290 -17.46 9.80 -7.65
CA LYS A 290 -18.86 10.12 -7.94
C LYS A 290 -19.41 9.25 -9.06
N GLU A 291 -18.65 9.06 -10.14
CA GLU A 291 -19.05 8.18 -11.25
C GLU A 291 -19.14 6.71 -10.83
N ALA A 292 -18.17 6.21 -10.06
CA ALA A 292 -18.21 4.85 -9.53
C ALA A 292 -19.46 4.62 -8.66
N ILE A 293 -19.79 5.59 -7.79
CA ILE A 293 -20.99 5.54 -6.94
C ILE A 293 -22.26 5.51 -7.80
N LYS A 294 -22.37 6.37 -8.83
CA LYS A 294 -23.49 6.39 -9.77
C LYS A 294 -23.65 5.05 -10.49
N LYS A 295 -22.55 4.35 -10.80
CA LYS A 295 -22.54 3.02 -11.43
C LYS A 295 -22.76 1.86 -10.45
N GLY A 296 -23.04 2.14 -9.18
CA GLY A 296 -23.39 1.12 -8.19
C GLY A 296 -22.20 0.58 -7.36
N ALA A 297 -21.09 1.31 -7.24
CA ALA A 297 -19.94 0.89 -6.43
C ALA A 297 -20.33 0.61 -4.97
N LYS A 298 -21.20 1.42 -4.37
CA LYS A 298 -21.66 1.21 -2.99
C LYS A 298 -22.39 -0.12 -2.80
N GLN A 299 -23.22 -0.52 -3.77
CA GLN A 299 -23.95 -1.80 -3.75
C GLN A 299 -22.99 -2.99 -3.84
N ILE A 300 -21.95 -2.89 -4.70
CA ILE A 300 -20.90 -3.90 -4.80
C ILE A 300 -20.14 -4.01 -3.46
N LEU A 301 -19.81 -2.88 -2.83
CA LEU A 301 -19.04 -2.85 -1.59
C LEU A 301 -19.85 -3.35 -0.38
N LYS A 302 -21.14 -3.00 -0.27
CA LYS A 302 -22.04 -3.54 0.78
C LYS A 302 -22.17 -5.06 0.69
N ALA A 303 -22.30 -5.63 -0.49
CA ALA A 303 -22.36 -7.08 -0.70
C ALA A 303 -21.05 -7.80 -0.29
N ASN A 304 -19.94 -7.07 -0.15
CA ASN A 304 -18.69 -7.58 0.41
C ASN A 304 -18.72 -7.68 1.94
N GLU A 305 -19.43 -6.78 2.63
CA GLU A 305 -19.52 -6.75 4.10
C GLU A 305 -20.39 -7.90 4.62
N THR A 306 -21.41 -8.30 3.88
CA THR A 306 -22.37 -9.36 4.28
C THR A 306 -21.83 -10.79 4.03
N LYS A 307 -20.86 -10.97 3.12
CA LYS A 307 -20.30 -12.29 2.75
C LYS A 307 -18.91 -12.58 3.35
N MET A 308 -18.43 -11.72 4.20
CA MET A 308 -17.18 -11.87 4.93
C MET A 308 -17.42 -12.15 6.41
#